data_076800207e560000656c9c49394a2f03
#
_entry.id   076800207e560000656c9c49394a2f03
#
_cell.length_a   1.000
_cell.length_b   1.000
_cell.length_c   1.000
_cell.angle_alpha   90.00
_cell.angle_beta   90.00
_cell.angle_gamma   90.00
#
_symmetry.space_group_name_H-M   'P 1'
#
loop_
_entity.id
_entity.type
_entity.pdbx_description
1 polymer ?
#
loop_
_entity_poly.entity_id
_entity_poly.type
_entity_poly.pdbx_seq_one_letter_code
_entity_poly.pdbx_strand_id
1 'polypeptide(L)'
;MIEQVRKSNLVNGTLIKYQRFIFPLIKIIIASGLLYYLITWINYDEIIEAFSNANIYLISLVVILGLLNIYLQYLKWKITTLVILNNSDDKKVIYSLFQGFSAAVFTPARIGEYFGRALVFSDKSFLRVTLATLLDKFFPLLMVSFFGSLSSILFVHYLYGVSIYITISLFIVLLVLFYLIILLIFDQGFWDNFLFNKLKGSKRFSNYFDKFLFLRTLDRNYSAKMIFLSILFYTCYIIQFAILVAAFSHNNYILNYIWSGNLVMFSKTIVPPISFGELGIREGASVFFIQQFGESASVGFNASIFLFFINVLIPSLIGLLFIFKKNND
;
A
#
# COMPACT_ATOMS: atom_id res chain seq x y z
N MET A 1 -11.89 -43.13 22.52
CA MET A 1 -11.71 -42.55 21.19
C MET A 1 -12.57 -41.29 20.97
N ILE A 2 -13.87 -41.29 21.28
CA ILE A 2 -14.77 -40.12 21.11
C ILE A 2 -14.41 -38.96 22.07
N GLU A 3 -14.01 -39.23 23.31
CA GLU A 3 -13.59 -38.22 24.28
C GLU A 3 -12.26 -37.52 23.91
N GLN A 4 -11.32 -38.22 23.29
CA GLN A 4 -10.07 -37.64 22.80
C GLN A 4 -10.29 -36.69 21.64
N VAL A 5 -11.21 -37.02 20.70
CA VAL A 5 -11.58 -36.17 19.58
C VAL A 5 -12.32 -34.92 20.06
N ARG A 6 -13.16 -35.03 21.10
CA ARG A 6 -13.88 -33.91 21.71
C ARG A 6 -12.95 -32.97 22.48
N LYS A 7 -11.94 -33.49 23.19
CA LYS A 7 -10.88 -32.68 23.83
C LYS A 7 -9.98 -31.96 22.82
N SER A 8 -9.60 -32.62 21.72
CA SER A 8 -8.78 -31.98 20.67
C SER A 8 -9.53 -30.84 19.96
N ASN A 9 -10.83 -31.00 19.73
CA ASN A 9 -11.66 -29.95 19.13
C ASN A 9 -11.90 -28.73 20.07
N LEU A 10 -12.01 -28.98 21.39
CA LEU A 10 -12.12 -27.91 22.40
C LEU A 10 -10.80 -27.15 22.56
N VAL A 11 -9.66 -27.85 22.56
CA VAL A 11 -8.33 -27.22 22.64
C VAL A 11 -8.05 -26.42 21.36
N ASN A 12 -8.38 -26.94 20.18
CA ASN A 12 -8.25 -26.22 18.93
C ASN A 12 -9.17 -24.99 18.86
N GLY A 13 -10.41 -25.08 19.36
CA GLY A 13 -11.36 -23.97 19.39
C GLY A 13 -10.92 -22.84 20.34
N THR A 14 -10.36 -23.16 21.49
CA THR A 14 -9.80 -22.19 22.44
C THR A 14 -8.50 -21.58 21.91
N LEU A 15 -7.59 -22.34 21.32
CA LEU A 15 -6.37 -21.83 20.71
C LEU A 15 -6.67 -20.86 19.56
N ILE A 16 -7.63 -21.17 18.68
CA ILE A 16 -8.07 -20.28 17.59
C ILE A 16 -8.67 -18.98 18.14
N LYS A 17 -9.44 -19.05 19.24
CA LYS A 17 -10.03 -17.86 19.88
C LYS A 17 -8.94 -16.97 20.52
N TYR A 18 -7.95 -17.56 21.19
CA TYR A 18 -6.81 -16.81 21.75
C TYR A 18 -5.91 -16.22 20.64
N GLN A 19 -5.65 -16.94 19.57
CA GLN A 19 -4.88 -16.43 18.43
C GLN A 19 -5.52 -15.18 17.81
N ARG A 20 -6.84 -15.09 17.73
CA ARG A 20 -7.56 -13.91 17.22
C ARG A 20 -7.31 -12.63 18.03
N PHE A 21 -7.05 -12.74 19.33
CA PHE A 21 -6.76 -11.58 20.20
C PHE A 21 -5.26 -11.35 20.39
N ILE A 22 -4.46 -12.43 20.47
CA ILE A 22 -3.03 -12.35 20.74
C ILE A 22 -2.29 -11.74 19.55
N PHE A 23 -2.59 -12.13 18.30
CA PHE A 23 -1.93 -11.59 17.12
C PHE A 23 -2.08 -10.07 16.95
N PRO A 24 -3.28 -9.46 17.05
CA PRO A 24 -3.41 -8.00 17.04
C PRO A 24 -2.68 -7.32 18.20
N LEU A 25 -2.74 -7.91 19.40
CA LEU A 25 -2.05 -7.37 20.56
C LEU A 25 -0.52 -7.33 20.39
N ILE A 26 0.08 -8.42 19.93
CA ILE A 26 1.51 -8.50 19.65
C ILE A 26 1.91 -7.41 18.64
N LYS A 27 1.10 -7.16 17.61
CA LYS A 27 1.38 -6.14 16.60
C LYS A 27 1.30 -4.72 17.13
N ILE A 28 0.33 -4.45 18.01
CA ILE A 28 0.24 -3.17 18.70
C ILE A 28 1.49 -2.99 19.56
N ILE A 29 1.91 -4.01 20.31
CA ILE A 29 3.11 -3.98 21.14
C ILE A 29 4.36 -3.72 20.27
N ILE A 30 4.52 -4.42 19.14
CA ILE A 30 5.66 -4.21 18.22
C ILE A 30 5.63 -2.80 17.64
N ALA A 31 4.47 -2.31 17.15
CA ALA A 31 4.35 -0.97 16.60
C ALA A 31 4.68 0.10 17.66
N SER A 32 4.11 -0.03 18.86
CA SER A 32 4.35 0.88 19.97
C SER A 32 5.81 0.84 20.42
N GLY A 33 6.42 -0.35 20.47
CA GLY A 33 7.82 -0.52 20.80
C GLY A 33 8.77 0.10 19.79
N LEU A 34 8.48 -0.08 18.48
CA LEU A 34 9.27 0.55 17.41
C LEU A 34 9.13 2.09 17.43
N LEU A 35 7.92 2.61 17.60
CA LEU A 35 7.71 4.05 17.71
C LEU A 35 8.38 4.63 18.96
N TYR A 36 8.24 3.96 20.11
CA TYR A 36 8.92 4.35 21.35
C TYR A 36 10.43 4.37 21.17
N TYR A 37 11.01 3.31 20.56
CA TYR A 37 12.44 3.25 20.25
C TYR A 37 12.89 4.41 19.35
N LEU A 38 12.15 4.69 18.29
CA LEU A 38 12.46 5.80 17.38
C LEU A 38 12.38 7.15 18.08
N ILE A 39 11.33 7.40 18.87
CA ILE A 39 11.13 8.66 19.61
C ILE A 39 12.26 8.88 20.63
N THR A 40 12.66 7.83 21.37
CA THR A 40 13.74 7.92 22.35
C THR A 40 15.11 8.05 21.68
N TRP A 41 15.31 7.42 20.51
CA TRP A 41 16.57 7.50 19.78
C TRP A 41 16.78 8.86 19.10
N ILE A 42 15.71 9.48 18.59
CA ILE A 42 15.76 10.78 17.91
C ILE A 42 15.86 11.94 18.91
N ASN A 43 15.42 11.77 20.13
CA ASN A 43 15.16 12.81 21.12
C ASN A 43 13.80 13.51 20.91
N TYR A 44 12.94 13.42 21.93
CA TYR A 44 11.59 14.00 21.89
C TYR A 44 11.59 15.52 21.61
N ASP A 45 12.53 16.26 22.20
CA ASP A 45 12.61 17.71 22.04
C ASP A 45 12.92 18.11 20.58
N GLU A 46 13.79 17.39 19.89
CA GLU A 46 14.08 17.64 18.47
C GLU A 46 12.86 17.38 17.57
N ILE A 47 12.05 16.38 17.91
CA ILE A 47 10.80 16.11 17.17
C ILE A 47 9.83 17.26 17.32
N ILE A 48 9.63 17.77 18.54
CA ILE A 48 8.74 18.91 18.82
C ILE A 48 9.26 20.18 18.21
N GLU A 49 10.57 20.44 18.29
CA GLU A 49 11.17 21.62 17.68
C GLU A 49 10.98 21.64 16.16
N ALA A 50 11.31 20.55 15.46
CA ALA A 50 11.10 20.44 14.02
C ALA A 50 9.62 20.61 13.64
N PHE A 51 8.70 20.14 14.50
CA PHE A 51 7.27 20.30 14.29
C PHE A 51 6.82 21.76 14.51
N SER A 52 7.27 22.41 15.56
CA SER A 52 6.86 23.80 15.89
C SER A 52 7.37 24.81 14.87
N ASN A 53 8.52 24.54 14.27
CA ASN A 53 9.15 25.38 13.26
C ASN A 53 8.70 25.06 11.83
N ALA A 54 7.80 24.10 11.65
CA ALA A 54 7.40 23.63 10.33
C ALA A 54 6.74 24.73 9.46
N ASN A 55 7.04 24.73 8.17
CA ASN A 55 6.41 25.64 7.23
C ASN A 55 4.96 25.30 6.96
N ILE A 56 4.03 26.08 7.54
CA ILE A 56 2.59 25.82 7.48
C ILE A 56 2.01 25.88 6.06
N TYR A 57 2.60 26.68 5.16
CA TYR A 57 2.14 26.76 3.77
C TYR A 57 2.43 25.45 3.02
N LEU A 58 3.62 24.86 3.24
CA LEU A 58 3.97 23.58 2.65
C LEU A 58 3.11 22.45 3.24
N ILE A 59 2.83 22.47 4.54
CA ILE A 59 1.92 21.51 5.17
C ILE A 59 0.52 21.62 4.57
N SER A 60 0.00 22.84 4.38
CA SER A 60 -1.31 23.08 3.77
C SER A 60 -1.37 22.51 2.34
N LEU A 61 -0.30 22.70 1.56
CA LEU A 61 -0.19 22.12 0.22
C LEU A 61 -0.22 20.59 0.25
N VAL A 62 0.45 19.97 1.22
CA VAL A 62 0.42 18.50 1.39
C VAL A 62 -0.98 17.99 1.74
N VAL A 63 -1.75 18.73 2.53
CA VAL A 63 -3.16 18.37 2.82
C VAL A 63 -3.99 18.39 1.53
N ILE A 64 -3.83 19.40 0.68
CA ILE A 64 -4.51 19.48 -0.63
C ILE A 64 -4.09 18.29 -1.52
N LEU A 65 -2.81 17.98 -1.59
CA LEU A 65 -2.31 16.80 -2.30
C LEU A 65 -2.85 15.49 -1.70
N GLY A 66 -3.13 15.45 -0.39
CA GLY A 66 -3.77 14.32 0.28
C GLY A 66 -5.19 14.09 -0.23
N LEU A 67 -5.97 15.14 -0.40
CA LEU A 67 -7.31 15.06 -1.01
C LEU A 67 -7.22 14.59 -2.46
N LEU A 68 -6.27 15.10 -3.23
CA LEU A 68 -6.01 14.62 -4.60
C LEU A 68 -5.63 13.13 -4.61
N ASN A 69 -4.79 12.70 -3.68
CA ASN A 69 -4.39 11.29 -3.55
C ASN A 69 -5.58 10.37 -3.28
N ILE A 70 -6.49 10.75 -2.37
CA ILE A 70 -7.73 10.02 -2.09
C ILE A 70 -8.63 9.99 -3.34
N TYR A 71 -8.74 11.11 -4.05
CA TYR A 71 -9.52 11.19 -5.29
C TYR A 71 -8.95 10.27 -6.39
N LEU A 72 -7.63 10.20 -6.57
CA LEU A 72 -6.99 9.27 -7.50
C LEU A 72 -7.24 7.80 -7.12
N GLN A 73 -7.24 7.47 -5.83
CA GLN A 73 -7.62 6.15 -5.35
C GLN A 73 -9.10 5.83 -5.63
N TYR A 74 -9.98 6.80 -5.46
CA TYR A 74 -11.40 6.67 -5.83
C TYR A 74 -11.55 6.40 -7.33
N LEU A 75 -10.89 7.17 -8.21
CA LEU A 75 -10.97 6.97 -9.66
C LEU A 75 -10.51 5.58 -10.08
N LYS A 76 -9.38 5.11 -9.55
CA LYS A 76 -8.87 3.76 -9.81
C LYS A 76 -9.89 2.70 -9.38
N TRP A 77 -10.40 2.83 -8.16
CA TRP A 77 -11.38 1.89 -7.63
C TRP A 77 -12.70 1.93 -8.41
N LYS A 78 -13.16 3.12 -8.82
CA LYS A 78 -14.34 3.28 -9.68
C LYS A 78 -14.19 2.54 -11.01
N ILE A 79 -13.07 2.69 -11.71
CA ILE A 79 -12.82 1.98 -12.97
C ILE A 79 -12.80 0.47 -12.73
N THR A 80 -12.15 0.03 -11.67
CA THR A 80 -12.06 -1.40 -11.32
C THR A 80 -13.44 -1.98 -10.98
N THR A 81 -14.28 -1.27 -10.19
CA THR A 81 -15.63 -1.73 -9.86
C THR A 81 -16.54 -1.74 -11.09
N LEU A 82 -16.42 -0.77 -11.98
CA LEU A 82 -17.18 -0.75 -13.22
C LEU A 82 -16.87 -1.96 -14.10
N VAL A 83 -15.61 -2.26 -14.32
CA VAL A 83 -15.17 -3.34 -15.23
C VAL A 83 -15.37 -4.72 -14.61
N ILE A 84 -15.00 -4.90 -13.33
CA ILE A 84 -14.97 -6.23 -12.71
C ILE A 84 -16.25 -6.57 -11.99
N LEU A 85 -16.85 -5.61 -11.27
CA LEU A 85 -18.05 -5.85 -10.46
C LEU A 85 -19.33 -5.47 -11.19
N ASN A 86 -19.24 -4.87 -12.39
CA ASN A 86 -20.37 -4.30 -13.13
C ASN A 86 -21.19 -3.34 -12.24
N ASN A 87 -20.50 -2.48 -11.50
CA ASN A 87 -21.11 -1.51 -10.61
C ASN A 87 -20.85 -0.09 -11.09
N SER A 88 -21.91 0.67 -11.31
CA SER A 88 -21.87 2.09 -11.69
C SER A 88 -22.29 3.05 -10.56
N ASP A 89 -22.63 2.53 -9.38
CA ASP A 89 -23.06 3.33 -8.24
C ASP A 89 -21.85 3.94 -7.52
N ASP A 90 -21.66 5.24 -7.70
CA ASP A 90 -20.58 6.00 -7.09
C ASP A 90 -20.63 6.01 -5.56
N LYS A 91 -21.83 5.96 -4.96
CA LYS A 91 -21.97 5.90 -3.50
C LYS A 91 -21.40 4.59 -2.96
N LYS A 92 -21.73 3.45 -3.59
CA LYS A 92 -21.15 2.15 -3.20
C LYS A 92 -19.62 2.15 -3.37
N VAL A 93 -19.09 2.77 -4.43
CA VAL A 93 -17.66 2.90 -4.67
C VAL A 93 -16.98 3.66 -3.52
N ILE A 94 -17.50 4.84 -3.15
CA ILE A 94 -16.96 5.66 -2.07
C ILE A 94 -17.05 4.93 -0.73
N TYR A 95 -18.23 4.39 -0.39
CA TYR A 95 -18.40 3.65 0.87
C TYR A 95 -17.45 2.45 0.97
N SER A 96 -17.30 1.67 -0.10
CA SER A 96 -16.40 0.51 -0.09
C SER A 96 -14.93 0.91 0.03
N LEU A 97 -14.52 2.01 -0.59
CA LEU A 97 -13.16 2.54 -0.48
C LEU A 97 -12.82 2.91 0.97
N PHE A 98 -13.67 3.73 1.60
CA PHE A 98 -13.44 4.20 2.96
C PHE A 98 -13.60 3.08 4.01
N GLN A 99 -14.56 2.17 3.86
CA GLN A 99 -14.65 0.98 4.72
C GLN A 99 -13.42 0.08 4.55
N GLY A 100 -12.88 -0.02 3.33
CA GLY A 100 -11.62 -0.69 3.08
C GLY A 100 -10.46 -0.05 3.84
N PHE A 101 -10.35 1.28 3.85
CA PHE A 101 -9.31 2.00 4.60
C PHE A 101 -9.42 1.74 6.11
N SER A 102 -10.63 1.82 6.67
CA SER A 102 -10.86 1.55 8.09
C SER A 102 -10.45 0.14 8.48
N ALA A 103 -10.90 -0.86 7.72
CA ALA A 103 -10.56 -2.25 8.00
C ALA A 103 -9.06 -2.54 7.77
N ALA A 104 -8.40 -1.85 6.83
CA ALA A 104 -6.98 -2.01 6.53
C ALA A 104 -6.08 -1.63 7.69
N VAL A 105 -6.36 -0.53 8.40
CA VAL A 105 -5.50 -0.02 9.49
C VAL A 105 -5.41 -1.00 10.64
N PHE A 106 -6.52 -1.68 10.97
CA PHE A 106 -6.59 -2.61 12.10
C PHE A 106 -6.07 -4.02 11.78
N THR A 107 -5.68 -4.28 10.52
CA THR A 107 -5.29 -5.62 10.11
C THR A 107 -3.86 -5.68 9.56
N PRO A 108 -3.14 -6.81 9.83
CA PRO A 108 -1.82 -7.04 9.29
C PRO A 108 -1.85 -7.06 7.75
N ALA A 109 -0.79 -6.56 7.16
CA ALA A 109 -0.63 -6.51 5.70
C ALA A 109 -1.85 -5.89 4.98
N ARG A 110 -2.66 -5.09 5.71
CA ARG A 110 -3.88 -4.45 5.21
C ARG A 110 -4.91 -5.43 4.65
N ILE A 111 -4.92 -6.68 5.12
CA ILE A 111 -5.84 -7.73 4.65
C ILE A 111 -7.30 -7.33 4.88
N GLY A 112 -7.59 -6.56 5.94
CA GLY A 112 -8.92 -6.04 6.21
C GLY A 112 -9.53 -5.20 5.10
N GLU A 113 -8.71 -4.60 4.23
CA GLU A 113 -9.20 -3.83 3.10
C GLU A 113 -10.07 -4.68 2.15
N TYR A 114 -9.69 -5.93 1.93
CA TYR A 114 -10.45 -6.89 1.11
C TYR A 114 -11.81 -7.18 1.72
N PHE A 115 -11.86 -7.37 3.03
CA PHE A 115 -13.11 -7.59 3.76
C PHE A 115 -13.97 -6.34 3.83
N GLY A 116 -13.38 -5.18 4.17
CA GLY A 116 -14.09 -3.91 4.26
C GLY A 116 -14.76 -3.54 2.93
N ARG A 117 -14.05 -3.68 1.81
CA ARG A 117 -14.62 -3.45 0.48
C ARG A 117 -15.72 -4.45 0.14
N ALA A 118 -15.57 -5.72 0.50
CA ALA A 118 -16.54 -6.77 0.21
C ALA A 118 -17.85 -6.61 0.98
N LEU A 119 -17.84 -6.05 2.17
CA LEU A 119 -19.05 -5.80 2.98
C LEU A 119 -20.05 -4.86 2.29
N VAL A 120 -19.57 -3.94 1.45
CA VAL A 120 -20.45 -3.02 0.69
C VAL A 120 -21.04 -3.69 -0.53
N PHE A 121 -20.32 -4.61 -1.16
CA PHE A 121 -20.75 -5.36 -2.34
C PHE A 121 -21.30 -6.74 -1.96
N SER A 122 -22.25 -6.79 -1.00
CA SER A 122 -22.86 -8.03 -0.52
C SER A 122 -23.62 -8.80 -1.61
N ASP A 123 -23.99 -8.13 -2.70
CA ASP A 123 -24.61 -8.71 -3.90
C ASP A 123 -23.59 -9.42 -4.82
N LYS A 124 -22.29 -9.28 -4.57
CA LYS A 124 -21.21 -9.92 -5.33
C LYS A 124 -20.49 -10.98 -4.52
N SER A 125 -19.91 -11.98 -5.19
CA SER A 125 -19.14 -12.98 -4.46
C SER A 125 -17.90 -12.35 -3.82
N PHE A 126 -17.59 -12.74 -2.59
CA PHE A 126 -16.39 -12.28 -1.85
C PHE A 126 -15.11 -12.41 -2.68
N LEU A 127 -14.95 -13.55 -3.37
CA LEU A 127 -13.78 -13.79 -4.22
C LEU A 127 -13.66 -12.75 -5.34
N ARG A 128 -14.77 -12.37 -5.98
CA ARG A 128 -14.77 -11.39 -7.07
C ARG A 128 -14.35 -9.99 -6.57
N VAL A 129 -14.82 -9.56 -5.40
CA VAL A 129 -14.41 -8.30 -4.79
C VAL A 129 -12.94 -8.32 -4.36
N THR A 130 -12.48 -9.45 -3.81
CA THR A 130 -11.08 -9.66 -3.43
C THR A 130 -10.16 -9.55 -4.65
N LEU A 131 -10.49 -10.20 -5.75
CA LEU A 131 -9.72 -10.14 -7.00
C LEU A 131 -9.74 -8.72 -7.61
N ALA A 132 -10.88 -8.02 -7.57
CA ALA A 132 -10.96 -6.62 -7.96
C ALA A 132 -10.02 -5.74 -7.11
N THR A 133 -9.98 -5.96 -5.80
CA THR A 133 -9.09 -5.24 -4.89
C THR A 133 -7.62 -5.55 -5.16
N LEU A 134 -7.28 -6.80 -5.45
CA LEU A 134 -5.91 -7.20 -5.84
C LEU A 134 -5.47 -6.47 -7.12
N LEU A 135 -6.33 -6.43 -8.13
CA LEU A 135 -6.03 -5.73 -9.39
C LEU A 135 -5.89 -4.22 -9.19
N ASP A 136 -6.74 -3.60 -8.37
CA ASP A 136 -6.60 -2.18 -8.01
C ASP A 136 -5.24 -1.86 -7.37
N LYS A 137 -4.69 -2.80 -6.59
CA LYS A 137 -3.40 -2.64 -5.91
C LYS A 137 -2.19 -3.05 -6.75
N PHE A 138 -2.39 -3.90 -7.73
CA PHE A 138 -1.31 -4.43 -8.57
C PHE A 138 -0.57 -3.33 -9.34
N PHE A 139 -1.30 -2.39 -9.97
CA PHE A 139 -0.67 -1.33 -10.76
C PHE A 139 0.15 -0.34 -9.93
N PRO A 140 -0.32 0.17 -8.76
CA PRO A 140 0.54 0.97 -7.87
C PRO A 140 1.76 0.19 -7.38
N LEU A 141 1.61 -1.10 -7.07
CA LEU A 141 2.73 -1.95 -6.66
C LEU A 141 3.81 -2.03 -7.74
N LEU A 142 3.41 -2.12 -9.02
CA LEU A 142 4.36 -2.07 -10.14
C LEU A 142 5.13 -0.75 -10.17
N MET A 143 4.47 0.40 -9.93
CA MET A 143 5.14 1.70 -9.89
C MET A 143 6.15 1.77 -8.75
N VAL A 144 5.76 1.36 -7.54
CA VAL A 144 6.67 1.30 -6.39
C VAL A 144 7.85 0.37 -6.67
N SER A 145 7.61 -0.79 -7.25
CA SER A 145 8.67 -1.77 -7.55
C SER A 145 9.64 -1.22 -8.60
N PHE A 146 9.15 -0.58 -9.66
CA PHE A 146 10.00 -0.02 -10.71
C PHE A 146 10.85 1.14 -10.20
N PHE A 147 10.21 2.22 -9.74
CA PHE A 147 10.91 3.43 -9.30
C PHE A 147 11.72 3.20 -8.04
N GLY A 148 11.24 2.34 -7.14
CA GLY A 148 11.96 1.96 -5.93
C GLY A 148 13.21 1.14 -6.21
N SER A 149 13.14 0.13 -7.09
CA SER A 149 14.33 -0.63 -7.51
C SER A 149 15.35 0.26 -8.23
N LEU A 150 14.88 1.13 -9.14
CA LEU A 150 15.74 2.10 -9.82
C LEU A 150 16.45 3.01 -8.81
N SER A 151 15.69 3.58 -7.87
CA SER A 151 16.22 4.44 -6.81
C SER A 151 17.24 3.70 -5.91
N SER A 152 16.99 2.41 -5.63
CA SER A 152 17.89 1.58 -4.81
C SER A 152 19.19 1.24 -5.54
N ILE A 153 19.13 0.93 -6.83
CA ILE A 153 20.32 0.68 -7.65
C ILE A 153 21.23 1.94 -7.66
N LEU A 154 20.63 3.12 -7.87
CA LEU A 154 21.37 4.38 -7.85
C LEU A 154 21.90 4.72 -6.46
N PHE A 155 21.13 4.47 -5.40
CA PHE A 155 21.52 4.70 -4.02
C PHE A 155 22.76 3.89 -3.62
N VAL A 156 22.76 2.60 -3.96
CA VAL A 156 23.89 1.72 -3.68
C VAL A 156 25.12 2.12 -4.50
N HIS A 157 24.95 2.55 -5.73
CA HIS A 157 26.04 3.07 -6.56
C HIS A 157 26.69 4.31 -5.95
N TYR A 158 25.89 5.35 -5.63
CA TYR A 158 26.42 6.66 -5.20
C TYR A 158 26.93 6.67 -3.76
N LEU A 159 26.25 5.98 -2.82
CA LEU A 159 26.64 6.01 -1.41
C LEU A 159 27.63 4.91 -1.03
N TYR A 160 27.55 3.75 -1.66
CA TYR A 160 28.40 2.61 -1.31
C TYR A 160 29.50 2.33 -2.35
N GLY A 161 29.61 3.15 -3.40
CA GLY A 161 30.68 3.06 -4.40
C GLY A 161 30.65 1.77 -5.22
N VAL A 162 29.47 1.17 -5.42
CA VAL A 162 29.35 -0.03 -6.25
C VAL A 162 29.78 0.26 -7.68
N SER A 163 30.53 -0.67 -8.28
CA SER A 163 31.07 -0.54 -9.63
C SER A 163 29.96 -0.18 -10.65
N ILE A 164 30.28 0.74 -11.57
CA ILE A 164 29.39 1.17 -12.63
C ILE A 164 28.93 0.00 -13.53
N TYR A 165 29.79 -1.02 -13.73
CA TYR A 165 29.42 -2.21 -14.49
C TYR A 165 28.30 -3.02 -13.85
N ILE A 166 28.35 -3.18 -12.51
CA ILE A 166 27.28 -3.85 -11.75
C ILE A 166 26.01 -3.01 -11.81
N THR A 167 26.11 -1.71 -11.64
CA THR A 167 24.97 -0.76 -11.71
C THR A 167 24.27 -0.84 -13.05
N ILE A 168 25.01 -0.80 -14.16
CA ILE A 168 24.46 -0.92 -15.54
C ILE A 168 23.81 -2.29 -15.73
N SER A 169 24.45 -3.37 -15.28
CA SER A 169 23.90 -4.72 -15.40
C SER A 169 22.58 -4.86 -14.65
N LEU A 170 22.48 -4.36 -13.40
CA LEU A 170 21.23 -4.36 -12.62
C LEU A 170 20.14 -3.51 -13.28
N PHE A 171 20.53 -2.37 -13.87
CA PHE A 171 19.61 -1.51 -14.59
C PHE A 171 19.03 -2.19 -15.85
N ILE A 172 19.87 -2.87 -16.64
CA ILE A 172 19.42 -3.63 -17.82
C ILE A 172 18.47 -4.76 -17.38
N VAL A 173 18.83 -5.52 -16.35
CA VAL A 173 17.96 -6.58 -15.81
C VAL A 173 16.61 -6.01 -15.36
N LEU A 174 16.60 -4.87 -14.65
CA LEU A 174 15.38 -4.19 -14.24
C LEU A 174 14.50 -3.82 -15.46
N LEU A 175 15.09 -3.18 -16.47
CA LEU A 175 14.35 -2.80 -17.69
C LEU A 175 13.77 -4.00 -18.43
N VAL A 176 14.54 -5.08 -18.57
CA VAL A 176 14.08 -6.31 -19.23
C VAL A 176 12.92 -6.94 -18.46
N LEU A 177 13.03 -7.06 -17.14
CA LEU A 177 11.96 -7.62 -16.29
C LEU A 177 10.68 -6.79 -16.41
N PHE A 178 10.76 -5.47 -16.32
CA PHE A 178 9.58 -4.62 -16.43
C PHE A 178 9.01 -4.59 -17.86
N TYR A 179 9.84 -4.64 -18.87
CA TYR A 179 9.40 -4.80 -20.27
C TYR A 179 8.58 -6.10 -20.44
N LEU A 180 9.07 -7.23 -19.91
CA LEU A 180 8.34 -8.49 -19.96
C LEU A 180 7.01 -8.41 -19.18
N ILE A 181 6.99 -7.78 -18.01
CA ILE A 181 5.75 -7.58 -17.25
C ILE A 181 4.74 -6.74 -18.04
N ILE A 182 5.19 -5.67 -18.70
CA ILE A 182 4.33 -4.82 -19.54
C ILE A 182 3.79 -5.61 -20.72
N LEU A 183 4.62 -6.40 -21.41
CA LEU A 183 4.16 -7.26 -22.49
C LEU A 183 3.07 -8.22 -22.01
N LEU A 184 3.28 -8.89 -20.86
CA LEU A 184 2.29 -9.79 -20.28
C LEU A 184 0.96 -9.08 -19.94
N ILE A 185 1.01 -7.84 -19.44
CA ILE A 185 -0.20 -7.07 -19.12
C ILE A 185 -1.02 -6.72 -20.36
N PHE A 186 -0.35 -6.43 -21.49
CA PHE A 186 -1.00 -5.99 -22.72
C PHE A 186 -1.25 -7.10 -23.74
N ASP A 187 -0.69 -8.29 -23.54
CA ASP A 187 -0.88 -9.43 -24.44
C ASP A 187 -2.12 -10.25 -24.06
N GLN A 188 -3.22 -10.00 -24.77
CA GLN A 188 -4.45 -10.77 -24.59
C GLN A 188 -4.28 -12.24 -25.00
N GLY A 189 -3.45 -12.53 -25.99
CA GLY A 189 -3.18 -13.90 -26.43
C GLY A 189 -2.49 -14.75 -25.38
N PHE A 190 -1.61 -14.17 -24.57
CA PHE A 190 -1.01 -14.86 -23.44
C PHE A 190 -2.07 -15.28 -22.41
N TRP A 191 -2.98 -14.40 -22.06
CA TRP A 191 -4.06 -14.70 -21.10
C TRP A 191 -5.00 -15.78 -21.61
N ASP A 192 -5.41 -15.72 -22.91
CA ASP A 192 -6.30 -16.69 -23.51
C ASP A 192 -5.64 -18.05 -23.68
N ASN A 193 -4.41 -18.12 -24.19
CA ASN A 193 -3.75 -19.38 -24.52
C ASN A 193 -3.09 -20.03 -23.30
N PHE A 194 -2.41 -19.26 -22.46
CA PHE A 194 -1.65 -19.82 -21.34
C PHE A 194 -2.53 -20.07 -20.12
N LEU A 195 -3.31 -19.05 -19.70
CA LEU A 195 -4.09 -19.16 -18.48
C LEU A 195 -5.39 -19.95 -18.71
N PHE A 196 -6.15 -19.56 -19.73
CA PHE A 196 -7.50 -20.11 -19.92
C PHE A 196 -7.50 -21.48 -20.56
N ASN A 197 -6.72 -21.73 -21.59
CA ASN A 197 -6.70 -23.04 -22.22
C ASN A 197 -6.01 -24.12 -21.36
N LYS A 198 -4.92 -23.76 -20.66
CA LYS A 198 -4.19 -24.69 -19.79
C LYS A 198 -4.94 -25.01 -18.47
N LEU A 199 -5.61 -24.02 -17.89
CA LEU A 199 -6.43 -24.22 -16.69
C LEU A 199 -7.73 -24.97 -16.97
N LYS A 200 -8.35 -24.77 -18.14
CA LYS A 200 -9.57 -25.49 -18.56
C LYS A 200 -9.38 -27.00 -18.67
N GLY A 201 -8.15 -27.45 -19.00
CA GLY A 201 -7.79 -28.88 -19.06
C GLY A 201 -7.64 -29.56 -17.70
N SER A 202 -7.61 -28.84 -16.59
CA SER A 202 -7.42 -29.39 -15.25
C SER A 202 -8.77 -29.52 -14.51
N LYS A 203 -9.21 -30.76 -14.29
CA LYS A 203 -10.45 -31.08 -13.54
C LYS A 203 -10.51 -30.43 -12.15
N ARG A 204 -9.36 -30.15 -11.53
CA ARG A 204 -9.26 -29.57 -10.18
C ARG A 204 -9.57 -28.07 -10.15
N PHE A 205 -9.37 -27.37 -11.27
CA PHE A 205 -9.57 -25.92 -11.39
C PHE A 205 -10.86 -25.55 -12.13
N SER A 206 -11.56 -26.49 -12.77
CA SER A 206 -12.76 -26.21 -13.56
C SER A 206 -13.85 -25.48 -12.76
N ASN A 207 -14.08 -25.83 -11.48
CA ASN A 207 -15.08 -25.18 -10.64
C ASN A 207 -14.72 -23.75 -10.20
N TYR A 208 -13.44 -23.37 -10.28
CA TYR A 208 -12.99 -22.01 -10.00
C TYR A 208 -12.82 -21.19 -11.27
N PHE A 209 -12.76 -21.85 -12.42
CA PHE A 209 -12.46 -21.23 -13.71
C PHE A 209 -13.48 -20.16 -14.09
N ASP A 210 -14.77 -20.42 -13.89
CA ASP A 210 -15.84 -19.46 -14.17
C ASP A 210 -15.70 -18.17 -13.34
N LYS A 211 -15.07 -18.26 -12.15
CA LYS A 211 -14.80 -17.12 -11.29
C LYS A 211 -13.66 -16.23 -11.78
N PHE A 212 -12.80 -16.75 -12.66
CA PHE A 212 -11.70 -16.00 -13.27
C PHE A 212 -12.02 -15.52 -14.70
N LEU A 213 -13.14 -15.93 -15.28
CA LEU A 213 -13.55 -15.52 -16.63
C LEU A 213 -13.65 -13.99 -16.79
N PHE A 214 -13.93 -13.26 -15.71
CA PHE A 214 -13.96 -11.79 -15.76
C PHE A 214 -12.59 -11.17 -16.09
N LEU A 215 -11.47 -11.90 -15.88
CA LEU A 215 -10.14 -11.41 -16.28
C LEU A 215 -10.02 -11.23 -17.80
N ARG A 216 -10.86 -11.88 -18.58
CA ARG A 216 -11.01 -11.64 -20.03
C ARG A 216 -11.60 -10.27 -20.36
N THR A 217 -12.29 -9.62 -19.41
CA THR A 217 -12.82 -8.28 -19.61
C THR A 217 -11.78 -7.18 -19.40
N LEU A 218 -10.57 -7.56 -18.95
CA LEU A 218 -9.45 -6.63 -18.80
C LEU A 218 -8.84 -6.36 -20.19
N ASP A 219 -9.33 -5.29 -20.80
CA ASP A 219 -8.83 -4.83 -22.09
C ASP A 219 -7.60 -3.92 -21.95
N ARG A 220 -6.97 -3.62 -23.09
CA ARG A 220 -5.83 -2.69 -23.12
C ARG A 220 -6.17 -1.31 -22.57
N ASN A 221 -7.40 -0.85 -22.78
CA ASN A 221 -7.86 0.46 -22.33
C ASN A 221 -7.95 0.52 -20.79
N TYR A 222 -8.46 -0.56 -20.15
CA TYR A 222 -8.45 -0.68 -18.68
C TYR A 222 -7.01 -0.62 -18.15
N SER A 223 -6.11 -1.45 -18.68
CA SER A 223 -4.72 -1.52 -18.24
C SER A 223 -4.00 -0.17 -18.42
N ALA A 224 -4.18 0.50 -19.55
CA ALA A 224 -3.59 1.82 -19.80
C ALA A 224 -4.11 2.88 -18.82
N LYS A 225 -5.42 2.94 -18.56
CA LYS A 225 -6.01 3.86 -17.58
C LYS A 225 -5.50 3.58 -16.16
N MET A 226 -5.40 2.30 -15.77
CA MET A 226 -4.90 1.92 -14.45
C MET A 226 -3.42 2.24 -14.27
N ILE A 227 -2.58 2.04 -15.29
CA ILE A 227 -1.17 2.44 -15.27
C ILE A 227 -1.07 3.96 -15.12
N PHE A 228 -1.77 4.73 -15.95
CA PHE A 228 -1.75 6.20 -15.91
C PHE A 228 -2.17 6.74 -14.53
N LEU A 229 -3.30 6.29 -14.00
CA LEU A 229 -3.76 6.71 -12.68
C LEU A 229 -2.82 6.26 -11.56
N SER A 230 -2.15 5.10 -11.72
CA SER A 230 -1.17 4.63 -10.75
C SER A 230 0.12 5.43 -10.76
N ILE A 231 0.56 5.91 -11.93
CA ILE A 231 1.68 6.85 -12.05
C ILE A 231 1.32 8.17 -11.32
N LEU A 232 0.15 8.75 -11.61
CA LEU A 232 -0.29 9.99 -10.96
C LEU A 232 -0.41 9.83 -9.44
N PHE A 233 -1.01 8.73 -8.98
CA PHE A 233 -1.14 8.40 -7.56
C PHE A 233 0.23 8.26 -6.88
N TYR A 234 1.15 7.52 -7.48
CA TYR A 234 2.49 7.33 -6.98
C TYR A 234 3.28 8.63 -6.92
N THR A 235 3.29 9.39 -8.02
CA THR A 235 3.96 10.69 -8.10
C THR A 235 3.41 11.68 -7.07
N CYS A 236 2.08 11.74 -6.91
CA CYS A 236 1.45 12.57 -5.89
C CYS A 236 1.95 12.21 -4.48
N TYR A 237 2.06 10.93 -4.16
CA TYR A 237 2.54 10.45 -2.86
C TYR A 237 4.02 10.81 -2.62
N ILE A 238 4.88 10.64 -3.64
CA ILE A 238 6.31 10.98 -3.54
C ILE A 238 6.51 12.49 -3.39
N ILE A 239 5.75 13.30 -4.13
CA ILE A 239 5.78 14.77 -4.01
C ILE A 239 5.30 15.20 -2.61
N GLN A 240 4.23 14.59 -2.07
CA GLN A 240 3.78 14.86 -0.70
C GLN A 240 4.91 14.62 0.32
N PHE A 241 5.61 13.48 0.20
CA PHE A 241 6.72 13.17 1.09
C PHE A 241 7.84 14.21 0.97
N ALA A 242 8.25 14.54 -0.26
CA ALA A 242 9.31 15.50 -0.51
C ALA A 242 8.98 16.90 0.05
N ILE A 243 7.73 17.36 -0.13
CA ILE A 243 7.26 18.63 0.41
C ILE A 243 7.21 18.61 1.95
N LEU A 244 6.82 17.48 2.57
CA LEU A 244 6.86 17.34 4.03
C LEU A 244 8.28 17.42 4.56
N VAL A 245 9.24 16.74 3.92
CA VAL A 245 10.65 16.88 4.31
C VAL A 245 11.10 18.33 4.20
N ALA A 246 10.80 19.02 3.10
CA ALA A 246 11.12 20.45 2.94
C ALA A 246 10.42 21.34 3.98
N ALA A 247 9.20 20.99 4.40
CA ALA A 247 8.46 21.73 5.42
C ALA A 247 9.10 21.66 6.81
N PHE A 248 9.74 20.53 7.14
CA PHE A 248 10.37 20.31 8.42
C PHE A 248 11.88 20.63 8.43
N SER A 249 12.57 20.56 7.26
CA SER A 249 14.02 20.80 7.17
C SER A 249 14.37 22.27 6.92
N HIS A 250 13.44 23.07 6.42
CA HIS A 250 13.67 24.42 5.89
C HIS A 250 14.67 24.51 4.73
N ASN A 251 15.09 23.36 4.20
CA ASN A 251 15.98 23.23 3.05
C ASN A 251 15.18 22.88 1.78
N ASN A 252 15.74 23.17 0.59
CA ASN A 252 15.06 22.95 -0.69
C ASN A 252 15.76 21.90 -1.56
N TYR A 253 16.29 20.83 -0.96
CA TYR A 253 16.92 19.72 -1.70
C TYR A 253 15.88 18.74 -2.25
N ILE A 254 14.89 19.25 -2.98
CA ILE A 254 13.68 18.52 -3.43
C ILE A 254 14.03 17.22 -4.16
N LEU A 255 15.08 17.18 -4.99
CA LEU A 255 15.49 15.95 -5.70
C LEU A 255 15.94 14.86 -4.75
N ASN A 256 16.70 15.21 -3.70
CA ASN A 256 17.13 14.28 -2.67
C ASN A 256 15.92 13.74 -1.88
N TYR A 257 14.94 14.61 -1.62
CA TYR A 257 13.72 14.23 -0.91
C TYR A 257 12.80 13.33 -1.75
N ILE A 258 12.71 13.58 -3.06
CA ILE A 258 12.03 12.69 -4.01
C ILE A 258 12.74 11.33 -4.04
N TRP A 259 14.07 11.33 -4.09
CA TRP A 259 14.84 10.09 -4.07
C TRP A 259 14.62 9.30 -2.78
N SER A 260 14.74 9.95 -1.62
CA SER A 260 14.41 9.36 -0.31
C SER A 260 13.00 8.81 -0.26
N GLY A 261 12.01 9.54 -0.78
CA GLY A 261 10.62 9.11 -0.83
C GLY A 261 10.43 7.81 -1.60
N ASN A 262 11.10 7.66 -2.74
CA ASN A 262 11.10 6.41 -3.51
C ASN A 262 11.68 5.24 -2.70
N LEU A 263 12.81 5.46 -2.01
CA LEU A 263 13.47 4.45 -1.18
C LEU A 263 12.60 4.06 0.02
N VAL A 264 11.97 5.02 0.69
CA VAL A 264 11.04 4.78 1.79
C VAL A 264 9.85 3.94 1.35
N MET A 265 9.22 4.30 0.21
CA MET A 265 8.09 3.56 -0.33
C MET A 265 8.46 2.14 -0.73
N PHE A 266 9.64 1.95 -1.30
CA PHE A 266 10.15 0.65 -1.69
C PHE A 266 10.43 -0.22 -0.47
N SER A 267 11.15 0.32 0.53
CA SER A 267 11.49 -0.39 1.77
C SER A 267 10.26 -0.88 2.51
N LYS A 268 9.24 -0.03 2.69
CA LYS A 268 7.99 -0.44 3.34
C LYS A 268 7.20 -1.48 2.54
N THR A 269 7.45 -1.60 1.24
CA THR A 269 6.78 -2.58 0.37
C THR A 269 7.47 -3.94 0.43
N ILE A 270 8.82 -3.97 0.52
CA ILE A 270 9.61 -5.20 0.64
C ILE A 270 9.51 -5.78 2.04
N VAL A 271 9.60 -4.94 3.06
CA VAL A 271 9.52 -5.39 4.45
C VAL A 271 8.06 -5.69 4.79
N PRO A 272 7.72 -6.95 5.11
CA PRO A 272 6.34 -7.29 5.43
C PRO A 272 5.82 -6.43 6.58
N PRO A 273 4.62 -5.82 6.47
CA PRO A 273 4.04 -5.02 7.53
C PRO A 273 3.62 -5.92 8.70
N ILE A 274 4.49 -6.01 9.70
CA ILE A 274 4.28 -6.76 10.94
C ILE A 274 3.47 -5.93 11.93
N SER A 275 3.58 -4.60 11.83
CA SER A 275 3.01 -3.64 12.75
C SER A 275 1.61 -3.14 12.37
N PHE A 276 0.94 -2.48 13.29
CA PHE A 276 -0.33 -1.79 13.10
C PHE A 276 -0.17 -0.63 12.11
N GLY A 277 -0.94 -0.63 11.02
CA GLY A 277 -0.93 0.45 10.02
C GLY A 277 0.42 0.71 9.33
N GLU A 278 1.34 -0.27 9.32
CA GLU A 278 2.71 -0.11 8.78
C GLU A 278 3.60 0.85 9.60
N LEU A 279 3.17 1.24 10.81
CA LEU A 279 3.93 2.12 11.68
C LEU A 279 5.24 1.47 12.14
N GLY A 280 6.27 2.29 12.28
CA GLY A 280 7.63 1.89 12.67
C GLY A 280 8.53 1.56 11.47
N ILE A 281 8.07 0.77 10.51
CA ILE A 281 8.87 0.38 9.33
C ILE A 281 9.08 1.58 8.40
N ARG A 282 8.00 2.30 8.08
CA ARG A 282 8.08 3.48 7.21
C ARG A 282 8.83 4.62 7.89
N GLU A 283 8.57 4.86 9.18
CA GLU A 283 9.23 5.88 9.97
C GLU A 283 10.74 5.59 10.06
N GLY A 284 11.12 4.35 10.38
CA GLY A 284 12.52 3.93 10.42
C GLY A 284 13.22 4.05 9.07
N ALA A 285 12.57 3.64 7.97
CA ALA A 285 13.11 3.84 6.63
C ALA A 285 13.24 5.33 6.29
N SER A 286 12.27 6.16 6.66
CA SER A 286 12.30 7.60 6.44
C SER A 286 13.47 8.25 7.17
N VAL A 287 13.63 7.94 8.45
CA VAL A 287 14.75 8.42 9.26
C VAL A 287 16.09 8.01 8.65
N PHE A 288 16.24 6.73 8.31
CA PHE A 288 17.49 6.22 7.73
C PHE A 288 17.86 6.94 6.42
N PHE A 289 16.93 6.99 5.44
CA PHE A 289 17.27 7.57 4.15
C PHE A 289 17.41 9.11 4.21
N ILE A 290 16.60 9.80 5.00
CA ILE A 290 16.71 11.26 5.15
C ILE A 290 18.06 11.65 5.76
N GLN A 291 18.58 10.88 6.74
CA GLN A 291 19.92 11.11 7.29
C GLN A 291 21.04 10.87 6.27
N GLN A 292 20.88 9.89 5.35
CA GLN A 292 21.88 9.68 4.28
C GLN A 292 21.95 10.87 3.31
N PHE A 293 20.91 11.68 3.23
CA PHE A 293 20.88 12.90 2.42
C PHE A 293 21.14 14.19 3.22
N GLY A 294 21.63 14.06 4.46
CA GLY A 294 22.16 15.18 5.27
C GLY A 294 21.14 15.93 6.11
N GLU A 295 19.91 15.44 6.22
CA GLU A 295 18.89 16.01 7.10
C GLU A 295 18.84 15.31 8.45
N SER A 296 18.21 15.93 9.45
CA SER A 296 18.07 15.34 10.77
C SER A 296 17.08 14.17 10.82
N ALA A 297 17.26 13.28 11.79
CA ALA A 297 16.35 12.16 12.04
C ALA A 297 14.93 12.62 12.35
N SER A 298 14.78 13.72 13.07
CA SER A 298 13.48 14.32 13.44
C SER A 298 12.69 14.78 12.21
N VAL A 299 13.35 15.34 11.20
CA VAL A 299 12.74 15.71 9.91
C VAL A 299 12.16 14.48 9.21
N GLY A 300 12.95 13.40 9.08
CA GLY A 300 12.50 12.16 8.47
C GLY A 300 11.32 11.52 9.22
N PHE A 301 11.37 11.50 10.53
CA PHE A 301 10.32 10.97 11.39
C PHE A 301 9.02 11.79 11.24
N ASN A 302 9.08 13.12 11.39
CA ASN A 302 7.92 14.00 11.29
C ASN A 302 7.27 13.93 9.91
N ALA A 303 8.05 13.94 8.82
CA ALA A 303 7.54 13.83 7.46
C ALA A 303 6.76 12.51 7.28
N SER A 304 7.30 11.39 7.77
CA SER A 304 6.66 10.09 7.66
C SER A 304 5.38 9.97 8.49
N ILE A 305 5.38 10.46 9.73
CA ILE A 305 4.20 10.46 10.60
C ILE A 305 3.09 11.32 10.01
N PHE A 306 3.40 12.53 9.52
CA PHE A 306 2.41 13.39 8.89
C PHE A 306 1.80 12.76 7.63
N LEU A 307 2.63 12.13 6.82
CA LEU A 307 2.17 11.40 5.63
C LEU A 307 1.19 10.27 6.01
N PHE A 308 1.45 9.59 7.14
CA PHE A 308 0.53 8.58 7.67
C PHE A 308 -0.80 9.20 8.11
N PHE A 309 -0.76 10.28 8.86
CA PHE A 309 -1.98 10.97 9.31
C PHE A 309 -2.88 11.33 8.13
N ILE A 310 -2.32 11.97 7.10
CA ILE A 310 -3.09 12.50 5.97
C ILE A 310 -3.60 11.37 5.07
N ASN A 311 -2.77 10.38 4.73
CA ASN A 311 -3.12 9.40 3.70
C ASN A 311 -3.69 8.08 4.25
N VAL A 312 -3.55 7.82 5.55
CA VAL A 312 -3.98 6.55 6.14
C VAL A 312 -4.95 6.78 7.30
N LEU A 313 -4.55 7.52 8.33
CA LEU A 313 -5.34 7.63 9.55
C LEU A 313 -6.64 8.42 9.33
N ILE A 314 -6.57 9.61 8.75
CA ILE A 314 -7.76 10.45 8.51
C ILE A 314 -8.77 9.72 7.61
N PRO A 315 -8.40 9.16 6.44
CA PRO A 315 -9.33 8.40 5.62
C PRO A 315 -9.94 7.19 6.35
N SER A 316 -9.16 6.53 7.20
CA SER A 316 -9.64 5.39 7.98
C SER A 316 -10.65 5.78 9.05
N LEU A 317 -10.46 6.92 9.72
CA LEU A 317 -11.42 7.46 10.69
C LEU A 317 -12.73 7.87 10.00
N ILE A 318 -12.66 8.51 8.83
CA ILE A 318 -13.85 8.84 8.01
C ILE A 318 -14.60 7.55 7.65
N GLY A 319 -13.90 6.50 7.28
CA GLY A 319 -14.53 5.21 6.97
C GLY A 319 -15.21 4.55 8.15
N LEU A 320 -14.70 4.71 9.37
CA LEU A 320 -15.39 4.24 10.59
C LEU A 320 -16.74 4.94 10.77
N LEU A 321 -16.82 6.25 10.52
CA LEU A 321 -18.08 6.98 10.61
C LEU A 321 -19.14 6.44 9.64
N PHE A 322 -18.73 6.00 8.45
CA PHE A 322 -19.66 5.38 7.48
C PHE A 322 -20.16 4.00 7.95
N ILE A 323 -19.37 3.23 8.69
CA ILE A 323 -19.81 1.95 9.24
C ILE A 323 -20.89 2.16 10.32
N PHE A 324 -20.71 3.14 11.20
CA PHE A 324 -21.67 3.42 12.25
C PHE A 324 -23.01 3.98 11.72
N LYS A 325 -22.97 4.80 10.67
CA LYS A 325 -24.18 5.36 10.08
C LYS A 325 -25.06 4.29 9.42
N LYS A 326 -24.49 3.27 8.79
CA LYS A 326 -25.23 2.18 8.15
C LYS A 326 -25.93 1.24 9.14
N ASN A 327 -25.49 1.18 10.38
CA ASN A 327 -26.13 0.34 11.43
C ASN A 327 -27.34 1.03 12.09
N ASN A 328 -27.60 2.30 11.78
CA ASN A 328 -28.71 3.08 12.35
C ASN A 328 -29.86 3.31 11.33
N ASP A 329 -29.68 2.88 10.08
CA ASP A 329 -30.68 2.84 9.02
C ASP A 329 -31.11 1.37 8.77
#